data_ddb45a257f6343b9191c12082b30a16f
#
_entry.id   ddb45a257f6343b9191c12082b30a16f
#
_cell.length_a   1.000
_cell.length_b   1.000
_cell.length_c   1.000
_cell.angle_alpha   90.00
_cell.angle_beta   90.00
_cell.angle_gamma   90.00
#
_symmetry.space_group_name_H-M   'P 1'
#
loop_
_entity.id
_entity.type
_entity.pdbx_description
1 polymer ?
#
loop_
_entity_poly.entity_id
_entity_poly.type
_entity_poly.pdbx_seq_one_letter_code
_entity_poly.pdbx_strand_id
1 'polypeptide(L)'
;MKILLANKFYYRRGGDCIYTMNVEKMLREKGHEVAVFAMQYPENEESEWSKYWPSNMTKLKAFTRPFGDGEVRRKFGMLLDDFKPDVVHLNNIHTQLSPVIAKMAHERGIWVVWTLHDTKLVCPCYTCTRDGKWCKECFTDKKAVIRYRCMPGGLPGAIIGYREIMKWSRKALEEYTDLFLPPSQFMMDSCVEGGYSPEKFRVLCNFIDVEKVGEELKNERIKELKGDYYVYLGRVNEVKGVRTLCKAAAQLDKKLIVIGGGELLSELQEAYKDCEQIEFMGQMQWGEFMPILRGARFMVLPAEWSENNPLTVIESQSLGTPVLGARIGGIPELIEEEKSGMTFTSGDVEDLKDKILKMFEHEFDYDAIAKNAVERYSSEAYYKRLMEYYSPSEIKKLKD
;
A
#
# COMPACT_ATOMS: atom_id res chain seq x y z
N MET A 1 -24.82 -3.46 7.65
CA MET A 1 -24.10 -4.75 7.56
C MET A 1 -23.16 -4.89 8.73
N LYS A 2 -22.85 -6.13 9.12
CA LYS A 2 -21.80 -6.47 10.09
C LYS A 2 -20.52 -6.85 9.34
N ILE A 3 -19.47 -6.09 9.50
CA ILE A 3 -18.22 -6.24 8.74
C ILE A 3 -17.07 -6.51 9.71
N LEU A 4 -16.33 -7.59 9.49
CA LEU A 4 -15.15 -7.91 10.28
C LEU A 4 -13.89 -7.61 9.46
N LEU A 5 -13.12 -6.62 9.87
CA LEU A 5 -11.82 -6.30 9.29
C LEU A 5 -10.72 -7.10 9.99
N ALA A 6 -9.84 -7.73 9.24
CA ALA A 6 -8.69 -8.44 9.80
C ALA A 6 -7.37 -7.87 9.26
N ASN A 7 -6.51 -7.41 10.17
CA ASN A 7 -5.15 -6.96 9.88
C ASN A 7 -4.22 -7.34 11.04
N LYS A 8 -2.97 -7.71 10.77
CA LYS A 8 -2.04 -8.15 11.82
C LYS A 8 -1.69 -7.07 12.84
N PHE A 9 -1.69 -5.79 12.44
CA PHE A 9 -1.39 -4.63 13.29
C PHE A 9 -2.59 -3.70 13.38
N TYR A 10 -2.81 -3.09 14.54
CA TYR A 10 -3.87 -2.11 14.76
C TYR A 10 -3.30 -0.85 15.45
N TYR A 11 -2.31 -0.26 14.81
CA TYR A 11 -1.67 1.02 15.18
C TYR A 11 -1.06 1.68 13.94
N ARG A 12 -0.81 2.98 13.97
CA ARG A 12 -0.31 3.77 12.83
C ARG A 12 1.17 3.46 12.56
N ARG A 13 1.42 2.45 11.75
CA ARG A 13 2.76 1.97 11.41
C ARG A 13 3.14 2.16 9.95
N GLY A 14 2.23 1.88 9.03
CA GLY A 14 2.48 1.87 7.58
C GLY A 14 1.18 1.87 6.79
N GLY A 15 1.28 1.87 5.47
CA GLY A 15 0.16 2.05 4.57
C GLY A 15 -1.00 1.06 4.77
N ASP A 16 -0.71 -0.22 5.01
CA ASP A 16 -1.72 -1.26 5.28
C ASP A 16 -2.52 -1.00 6.57
N CYS A 17 -1.84 -0.51 7.61
CA CYS A 17 -2.49 -0.17 8.88
C CYS A 17 -3.35 1.08 8.76
N ILE A 18 -2.81 2.14 8.15
CA ILE A 18 -3.53 3.39 7.90
C ILE A 18 -4.76 3.12 7.03
N TYR A 19 -4.60 2.33 5.97
CA TYR A 19 -5.71 1.91 5.12
C TYR A 19 -6.79 1.19 5.92
N THR A 20 -6.44 0.18 6.72
CA THR A 20 -7.42 -0.58 7.51
C THR A 20 -8.20 0.31 8.48
N MET A 21 -7.52 1.23 9.16
CA MET A 21 -8.14 2.19 10.08
C MET A 21 -9.04 3.20 9.36
N ASN A 22 -8.63 3.66 8.17
CA ASN A 22 -9.46 4.55 7.35
C ASN A 22 -10.69 3.83 6.82
N VAL A 23 -10.58 2.55 6.41
CA VAL A 23 -11.73 1.72 6.00
C VAL A 23 -12.69 1.53 7.17
N GLU A 24 -12.17 1.23 8.36
CA GLU A 24 -13.01 1.10 9.57
C GLU A 24 -13.77 2.39 9.86
N LYS A 25 -13.04 3.53 9.92
CA LYS A 25 -13.65 4.86 10.14
C LYS A 25 -14.78 5.11 9.13
N MET A 26 -14.49 4.98 7.85
CA MET A 26 -15.44 5.19 6.76
C MET A 26 -16.67 4.29 6.89
N LEU A 27 -16.50 3.00 7.15
CA LEU A 27 -17.63 2.07 7.29
C LEU A 27 -18.52 2.41 8.50
N ARG A 28 -17.93 2.77 9.64
CA ARG A 28 -18.67 3.21 10.84
C ARG A 28 -19.47 4.49 10.58
N GLU A 29 -18.86 5.47 9.92
CA GLU A 29 -19.53 6.73 9.52
C GLU A 29 -20.72 6.50 8.57
N LYS A 30 -20.65 5.43 7.74
CA LYS A 30 -21.74 4.98 6.88
C LYS A 30 -22.80 4.09 7.59
N GLY A 31 -22.68 3.93 8.91
CA GLY A 31 -23.67 3.22 9.73
C GLY A 31 -23.54 1.70 9.74
N HIS A 32 -22.36 1.15 9.37
CA HIS A 32 -22.09 -0.27 9.51
C HIS A 32 -21.59 -0.63 10.91
N GLU A 33 -21.92 -1.83 11.38
CA GLU A 33 -21.29 -2.41 12.55
C GLU A 33 -19.93 -3.00 12.14
N VAL A 34 -18.82 -2.57 12.76
CA VAL A 34 -17.49 -3.01 12.38
C VAL A 34 -16.76 -3.61 13.56
N ALA A 35 -16.31 -4.85 13.41
CA ALA A 35 -15.38 -5.53 14.31
C ALA A 35 -13.98 -5.57 13.69
N VAL A 36 -12.96 -5.57 14.56
CA VAL A 36 -11.56 -5.69 14.13
C VAL A 36 -10.92 -6.93 14.77
N PHE A 37 -10.20 -7.72 13.96
CA PHE A 37 -9.37 -8.82 14.41
C PHE A 37 -7.90 -8.54 14.10
N ALA A 38 -7.10 -8.36 15.15
CA ALA A 38 -5.68 -8.03 15.04
C ALA A 38 -4.84 -8.86 16.02
N MET A 39 -3.52 -8.64 16.03
CA MET A 39 -2.61 -9.18 17.05
C MET A 39 -2.55 -8.23 18.24
N GLN A 40 -2.26 -8.77 19.44
CA GLN A 40 -1.99 -7.92 20.60
C GLN A 40 -0.57 -7.35 20.54
N TYR A 41 -0.46 -6.04 20.46
CA TYR A 41 0.78 -5.26 20.57
C TYR A 41 0.60 -4.12 21.58
N PRO A 42 1.67 -3.70 22.29
CA PRO A 42 1.59 -2.57 23.22
C PRO A 42 1.19 -1.24 22.56
N GLU A 43 1.50 -1.11 21.27
CA GLU A 43 1.26 0.08 20.47
C GLU A 43 -0.15 0.17 19.87
N ASN A 44 -0.96 -0.88 20.04
CA ASN A 44 -2.31 -0.90 19.48
C ASN A 44 -3.18 0.23 20.02
N GLU A 45 -3.99 0.80 19.16
CA GLU A 45 -5.09 1.66 19.57
C GLU A 45 -6.14 0.85 20.35
N GLU A 46 -6.90 1.52 21.20
CA GLU A 46 -7.95 0.86 22.00
C GLU A 46 -9.05 0.30 21.12
N SER A 47 -9.52 -0.90 21.46
CA SER A 47 -10.63 -1.56 20.76
C SER A 47 -11.38 -2.50 21.69
N GLU A 48 -12.71 -2.45 21.65
CA GLU A 48 -13.60 -3.38 22.36
C GLU A 48 -13.39 -4.84 21.93
N TRP A 49 -12.82 -5.06 20.72
CA TRP A 49 -12.54 -6.36 20.12
C TRP A 49 -11.22 -6.97 20.57
N SER A 50 -10.38 -6.22 21.32
CA SER A 50 -9.05 -6.64 21.76
C SER A 50 -9.06 -7.92 22.59
N LYS A 51 -10.15 -8.22 23.30
CA LYS A 51 -10.34 -9.46 24.06
C LYS A 51 -10.24 -10.73 23.19
N TYR A 52 -10.55 -10.62 21.87
CA TYR A 52 -10.46 -11.72 20.91
C TYR A 52 -9.10 -11.79 20.22
N TRP A 53 -8.22 -10.82 20.39
CA TRP A 53 -6.97 -10.79 19.63
C TRP A 53 -5.97 -11.80 20.17
N PRO A 54 -5.31 -12.57 19.29
CA PRO A 54 -4.25 -13.48 19.70
C PRO A 54 -3.02 -12.71 20.19
N SER A 55 -2.30 -13.32 21.10
CA SER A 55 -1.10 -12.75 21.72
C SER A 55 0.01 -12.51 20.69
N ASN A 56 0.93 -11.61 21.05
CA ASN A 56 2.08 -11.23 20.24
C ASN A 56 2.95 -12.43 19.80
N MET A 57 3.76 -12.22 18.79
CA MET A 57 4.69 -13.18 18.22
C MET A 57 5.82 -13.52 19.20
N THR A 58 6.09 -14.81 19.39
CA THR A 58 7.28 -15.32 20.08
C THR A 58 8.07 -16.19 19.11
N LYS A 59 9.33 -16.50 19.46
CA LYS A 59 10.17 -17.41 18.64
C LYS A 59 9.47 -18.75 18.37
N LEU A 60 8.78 -19.33 19.36
CA LEU A 60 8.05 -20.58 19.17
C LEU A 60 6.82 -20.41 18.26
N LYS A 61 6.07 -19.31 18.44
CA LYS A 61 4.90 -19.00 17.62
C LYS A 61 5.25 -18.72 16.16
N ALA A 62 6.46 -18.27 15.87
CA ALA A 62 6.94 -18.10 14.49
C ALA A 62 6.90 -19.39 13.66
N PHE A 63 6.95 -20.56 14.32
CA PHE A 63 6.85 -21.87 13.65
C PHE A 63 5.40 -22.36 13.48
N THR A 64 4.45 -21.90 14.29
CA THR A 64 3.06 -22.40 14.27
C THR A 64 2.08 -21.42 13.62
N ARG A 65 2.27 -20.13 13.81
CA ARG A 65 1.40 -19.07 13.30
C ARG A 65 1.18 -19.11 11.78
N PRO A 66 2.20 -19.28 10.94
CA PRO A 66 2.01 -19.35 9.49
C PRO A 66 1.04 -20.45 9.07
N PHE A 67 0.90 -21.48 9.90
CA PHE A 67 0.04 -22.64 9.65
C PHE A 67 -1.32 -22.57 10.34
N GLY A 68 -1.62 -21.47 11.03
CA GLY A 68 -2.87 -21.27 11.76
C GLY A 68 -2.93 -22.06 13.05
N ASP A 69 -2.26 -21.55 14.08
CA ASP A 69 -2.21 -22.20 15.40
C ASP A 69 -3.54 -22.17 16.15
N GLY A 70 -3.60 -22.95 17.25
CA GLY A 70 -4.81 -23.14 18.04
C GLY A 70 -5.34 -21.86 18.68
N GLU A 71 -4.46 -20.90 19.04
CA GLU A 71 -4.89 -19.64 19.64
C GLU A 71 -5.62 -18.75 18.64
N VAL A 72 -5.09 -18.60 17.41
CA VAL A 72 -5.74 -17.84 16.33
C VAL A 72 -7.11 -18.47 16.03
N ARG A 73 -7.16 -19.79 15.84
CA ARG A 73 -8.42 -20.49 15.54
C ARG A 73 -9.47 -20.29 16.62
N ARG A 74 -9.10 -20.49 17.88
CA ARG A 74 -10.01 -20.35 19.00
C ARG A 74 -10.53 -18.92 19.11
N LYS A 75 -9.64 -17.93 19.11
CA LYS A 75 -10.01 -16.53 19.29
C LYS A 75 -10.81 -15.97 18.12
N PHE A 76 -10.42 -16.31 16.89
CA PHE A 76 -11.19 -15.92 15.70
C PHE A 76 -12.57 -16.59 15.67
N GLY A 77 -12.64 -17.88 16.02
CA GLY A 77 -13.91 -18.59 16.13
C GLY A 77 -14.88 -17.95 17.13
N MET A 78 -14.38 -17.58 18.32
CA MET A 78 -15.18 -16.86 19.32
C MET A 78 -15.70 -15.53 18.78
N LEU A 79 -14.88 -14.76 18.07
CA LEU A 79 -15.30 -13.50 17.47
C LEU A 79 -16.36 -13.71 16.38
N LEU A 80 -16.21 -14.72 15.52
CA LEU A 80 -17.23 -15.06 14.52
C LEU A 80 -18.56 -15.45 15.15
N ASP A 81 -18.53 -16.23 16.23
CA ASP A 81 -19.73 -16.70 16.91
C ASP A 81 -20.47 -15.57 17.65
N ASP A 82 -19.72 -14.61 18.23
CA ASP A 82 -20.30 -13.47 18.97
C ASP A 82 -20.76 -12.35 18.02
N PHE A 83 -19.94 -11.97 17.05
CA PHE A 83 -20.22 -10.84 16.14
C PHE A 83 -21.13 -11.21 14.97
N LYS A 84 -20.98 -12.44 14.43
CA LYS A 84 -21.74 -12.96 13.28
C LYS A 84 -21.67 -12.01 12.08
N PRO A 85 -20.48 -11.80 11.50
CA PRO A 85 -20.30 -10.87 10.38
C PRO A 85 -20.99 -11.37 9.10
N ASP A 86 -21.49 -10.43 8.30
CA ASP A 86 -21.96 -10.68 6.93
C ASP A 86 -20.76 -10.83 5.98
N VAL A 87 -19.68 -10.07 6.27
CA VAL A 87 -18.45 -10.03 5.47
C VAL A 87 -17.24 -10.08 6.37
N VAL A 88 -16.24 -10.88 5.97
CA VAL A 88 -14.88 -10.83 6.52
C VAL A 88 -13.96 -10.21 5.47
N HIS A 89 -13.44 -9.02 5.77
CA HIS A 89 -12.50 -8.32 4.92
C HIS A 89 -11.07 -8.46 5.45
N LEU A 90 -10.29 -9.23 4.74
CA LEU A 90 -8.90 -9.52 5.07
C LEU A 90 -7.97 -8.47 4.48
N ASN A 91 -6.95 -8.10 5.23
CA ASN A 91 -5.87 -7.20 4.82
C ASN A 91 -4.52 -7.94 4.92
N ASN A 92 -3.57 -7.39 5.65
CA ASN A 92 -2.26 -8.01 5.82
C ASN A 92 -2.31 -9.04 6.96
N ILE A 93 -2.75 -10.26 6.66
CA ILE A 93 -2.96 -11.35 7.64
C ILE A 93 -1.86 -12.41 7.64
N HIS A 94 -1.04 -12.45 6.60
CA HIS A 94 -0.02 -13.48 6.40
C HIS A 94 0.89 -13.68 7.60
N THR A 95 1.34 -14.90 7.78
CA THR A 95 2.30 -15.35 8.80
C THR A 95 1.76 -15.28 10.22
N GLN A 96 1.14 -14.17 10.63
CA GLN A 96 0.75 -13.97 12.04
C GLN A 96 -0.69 -14.39 12.35
N LEU A 97 -1.66 -13.98 11.56
CA LEU A 97 -3.06 -14.41 11.66
C LEU A 97 -3.32 -15.64 10.78
N SER A 98 -2.54 -15.80 9.71
CA SER A 98 -2.61 -16.90 8.76
C SER A 98 -3.90 -16.94 7.92
N PRO A 99 -3.86 -17.44 6.69
CA PRO A 99 -5.05 -17.70 5.87
C PRO A 99 -6.07 -18.68 6.49
N VAL A 100 -5.75 -19.26 7.62
CA VAL A 100 -6.72 -20.08 8.38
C VAL A 100 -7.99 -19.32 8.72
N ILE A 101 -7.91 -17.98 8.91
CA ILE A 101 -9.10 -17.16 9.20
C ILE A 101 -10.00 -17.02 7.97
N ALA A 102 -9.43 -16.97 6.75
CA ALA A 102 -10.20 -17.03 5.50
C ALA A 102 -10.98 -18.36 5.44
N LYS A 103 -10.28 -19.48 5.66
CA LYS A 103 -10.88 -20.81 5.68
C LYS A 103 -12.04 -20.91 6.69
N MET A 104 -11.83 -20.44 7.92
CA MET A 104 -12.84 -20.49 8.99
C MET A 104 -14.08 -19.64 8.69
N ALA A 105 -13.92 -18.50 8.03
CA ALA A 105 -15.03 -17.66 7.59
C ALA A 105 -15.79 -18.34 6.43
N HIS A 106 -15.08 -18.83 5.42
CA HIS A 106 -15.66 -19.55 4.29
C HIS A 106 -16.45 -20.79 4.72
N GLU A 107 -15.92 -21.61 5.64
CA GLU A 107 -16.59 -22.80 6.18
C GLU A 107 -17.89 -22.47 6.95
N ARG A 108 -18.09 -21.21 7.36
CA ARG A 108 -19.33 -20.72 7.96
C ARG A 108 -20.27 -20.03 6.94
N GLY A 109 -19.93 -20.05 5.66
CA GLY A 109 -20.69 -19.41 4.60
C GLY A 109 -20.63 -17.87 4.62
N ILE A 110 -19.65 -17.30 5.32
CA ILE A 110 -19.43 -15.85 5.38
C ILE A 110 -18.68 -15.42 4.13
N TRP A 111 -19.10 -14.30 3.52
CA TRP A 111 -18.45 -13.71 2.35
C TRP A 111 -17.04 -13.20 2.70
N VAL A 112 -16.01 -13.68 1.99
CA VAL A 112 -14.61 -13.37 2.26
C VAL A 112 -14.03 -12.51 1.15
N VAL A 113 -13.61 -11.28 1.50
CA VAL A 113 -12.93 -10.34 0.61
C VAL A 113 -11.52 -10.11 1.12
N TRP A 114 -10.54 -9.96 0.23
CA TRP A 114 -9.13 -9.82 0.63
C TRP A 114 -8.42 -8.71 -0.16
N THR A 115 -8.13 -7.58 0.50
CA THR A 115 -7.28 -6.53 -0.08
C THR A 115 -5.81 -6.93 -0.03
N LEU A 116 -5.13 -6.80 -1.17
CA LEU A 116 -3.75 -7.23 -1.36
C LEU A 116 -2.77 -6.07 -1.19
N HIS A 117 -2.12 -5.97 -0.03
CA HIS A 117 -1.15 -4.91 0.25
C HIS A 117 0.27 -5.22 -0.23
N ASP A 118 0.57 -6.50 -0.48
CA ASP A 118 1.87 -6.99 -0.92
C ASP A 118 1.75 -8.23 -1.83
N THR A 119 2.87 -8.69 -2.37
CA THR A 119 2.92 -9.83 -3.31
C THR A 119 3.00 -11.20 -2.62
N LYS A 120 2.60 -11.32 -1.36
CA LYS A 120 2.71 -12.58 -0.58
C LYS A 120 1.98 -13.76 -1.24
N LEU A 121 0.93 -13.53 -1.98
CA LEU A 121 0.19 -14.59 -2.70
C LEU A 121 1.07 -15.32 -3.73
N VAL A 122 2.02 -14.63 -4.33
CA VAL A 122 2.88 -15.16 -5.39
C VAL A 122 4.33 -15.35 -4.96
N CYS A 123 4.80 -14.57 -3.97
CA CYS A 123 6.16 -14.61 -3.44
C CYS A 123 6.17 -14.76 -1.91
N PRO A 124 6.73 -15.86 -1.34
CA PRO A 124 6.79 -16.04 0.13
C PRO A 124 7.45 -14.87 0.86
N CYS A 125 8.41 -14.19 0.24
CA CYS A 125 9.12 -13.03 0.77
C CYS A 125 8.32 -11.71 0.67
N TYR A 126 7.15 -11.70 0.03
CA TYR A 126 6.22 -10.58 -0.18
C TYR A 126 6.77 -9.35 -0.92
N THR A 127 8.05 -9.27 -1.23
CA THR A 127 8.67 -8.13 -1.92
C THR A 127 8.88 -8.35 -3.41
N CYS A 128 8.89 -9.61 -3.87
CA CYS A 128 9.30 -10.00 -5.23
C CYS A 128 10.64 -9.36 -5.64
N THR A 129 11.58 -9.24 -4.70
CA THR A 129 12.88 -8.61 -4.94
C THR A 129 14.00 -9.57 -4.60
N ARG A 130 15.02 -9.62 -5.49
CA ARG A 130 16.26 -10.34 -5.27
C ARG A 130 17.42 -9.52 -5.84
N ASP A 131 18.44 -9.29 -5.02
CA ASP A 131 19.63 -8.52 -5.41
C ASP A 131 19.26 -7.12 -5.97
N GLY A 132 18.26 -6.47 -5.34
CA GLY A 132 17.76 -5.16 -5.74
C GLY A 132 16.88 -5.16 -7.01
N LYS A 133 16.60 -6.32 -7.62
CA LYS A 133 15.84 -6.43 -8.87
C LYS A 133 14.52 -7.16 -8.65
N TRP A 134 13.52 -6.85 -9.46
CA TRP A 134 12.25 -7.57 -9.52
C TRP A 134 12.47 -9.05 -9.86
N CYS A 135 11.89 -9.95 -9.08
CA CYS A 135 12.07 -11.39 -9.19
C CYS A 135 10.73 -12.12 -9.24
N LYS A 136 10.51 -12.91 -10.28
CA LYS A 136 9.30 -13.72 -10.49
C LYS A 136 9.52 -15.24 -10.32
N GLU A 137 10.68 -15.68 -9.89
CA GLU A 137 11.03 -17.10 -9.77
C GLU A 137 9.98 -17.93 -9.01
N CYS A 138 9.46 -17.37 -7.90
CA CYS A 138 8.45 -18.04 -7.09
C CYS A 138 7.06 -18.09 -7.75
N PHE A 139 6.81 -17.44 -8.86
CA PHE A 139 5.51 -17.52 -9.57
C PHE A 139 5.30 -18.92 -10.09
N THR A 140 6.32 -19.54 -10.64
CA THR A 140 6.31 -20.89 -11.21
C THR A 140 7.01 -21.94 -10.32
N ASP A 141 8.18 -21.62 -9.75
CA ASP A 141 8.95 -22.53 -8.88
C ASP A 141 8.97 -22.06 -7.42
N LYS A 142 8.06 -22.60 -6.61
CA LYS A 142 7.97 -22.29 -5.17
C LYS A 142 9.23 -22.67 -4.39
N LYS A 143 10.09 -23.59 -4.90
CA LYS A 143 11.36 -23.98 -4.26
C LYS A 143 12.44 -22.88 -4.43
N ALA A 144 12.24 -21.91 -5.31
CA ALA A 144 13.14 -20.78 -5.48
C ALA A 144 13.39 -20.04 -4.16
N VAL A 145 12.38 -19.91 -3.28
CA VAL A 145 12.54 -19.29 -1.95
C VAL A 145 13.61 -20.00 -1.11
N ILE A 146 13.71 -21.34 -1.18
CA ILE A 146 14.73 -22.14 -0.48
C ILE A 146 16.08 -21.97 -1.16
N ARG A 147 16.11 -22.08 -2.50
CA ARG A 147 17.34 -21.96 -3.32
C ARG A 147 18.05 -20.64 -3.07
N TYR A 148 17.30 -19.54 -3.04
CA TYR A 148 17.84 -18.18 -2.88
C TYR A 148 17.80 -17.65 -1.45
N ARG A 149 17.22 -18.39 -0.49
CA ARG A 149 17.14 -18.03 0.93
C ARG A 149 16.56 -16.63 1.18
N CYS A 150 15.53 -16.24 0.41
CA CYS A 150 14.99 -14.89 0.39
C CYS A 150 14.25 -14.48 1.68
N MET A 151 13.95 -15.43 2.58
CA MET A 151 13.21 -15.14 3.81
C MET A 151 14.13 -14.66 4.94
N PRO A 152 13.65 -13.79 5.84
CA PRO A 152 14.33 -13.49 7.08
C PRO A 152 14.68 -14.77 7.86
N GLY A 153 15.85 -14.81 8.48
CA GLY A 153 16.35 -16.03 9.16
C GLY A 153 17.02 -17.05 8.23
N GLY A 154 17.26 -16.68 6.96
CA GLY A 154 18.02 -17.51 6.00
C GLY A 154 17.32 -18.83 5.66
N LEU A 155 18.05 -19.94 5.64
CA LEU A 155 17.51 -21.26 5.24
C LEU A 155 16.34 -21.75 6.11
N PRO A 156 16.35 -21.67 7.44
CA PRO A 156 15.19 -22.04 8.25
C PRO A 156 13.95 -21.23 7.93
N GLY A 157 14.07 -19.91 7.78
CA GLY A 157 12.98 -19.04 7.38
C GLY A 157 12.44 -19.38 5.99
N ALA A 158 13.33 -19.69 5.03
CA ALA A 158 12.96 -20.07 3.67
C ALA A 158 12.17 -21.42 3.65
N ILE A 159 12.56 -22.38 4.48
CA ILE A 159 11.82 -23.65 4.63
C ILE A 159 10.42 -23.40 5.19
N ILE A 160 10.29 -22.54 6.20
CA ILE A 160 8.98 -22.17 6.77
C ILE A 160 8.13 -21.48 5.71
N GLY A 161 8.67 -20.49 5.00
CA GLY A 161 7.96 -19.78 3.93
C GLY A 161 7.53 -20.72 2.79
N TYR A 162 8.38 -21.67 2.40
CA TYR A 162 8.01 -22.70 1.43
C TYR A 162 6.84 -23.56 1.93
N ARG A 163 6.91 -24.05 3.18
CA ARG A 163 5.82 -24.86 3.76
C ARG A 163 4.52 -24.08 3.91
N GLU A 164 4.61 -22.78 4.26
CA GLU A 164 3.47 -21.88 4.37
C GLU A 164 2.74 -21.79 3.01
N ILE A 165 3.46 -21.50 1.93
CA ILE A 165 2.86 -21.34 0.59
C ILE A 165 2.35 -22.67 0.01
N MET A 166 2.95 -23.80 0.40
CA MET A 166 2.46 -25.12 0.01
C MET A 166 1.18 -25.50 0.77
N LYS A 167 1.07 -25.14 2.05
CA LYS A 167 -0.15 -25.36 2.83
C LYS A 167 -1.29 -24.47 2.35
N TRP A 168 -1.02 -23.18 2.19
CA TRP A 168 -1.95 -22.19 1.67
C TRP A 168 -1.71 -22.04 0.16
N SER A 169 -1.91 -23.15 -0.54
CA SER A 169 -1.74 -23.16 -2.01
C SER A 169 -2.72 -22.21 -2.67
N ARG A 170 -2.37 -21.77 -3.87
CA ARG A 170 -3.25 -20.94 -4.71
C ARG A 170 -4.69 -21.49 -4.73
N LYS A 171 -4.86 -22.78 -5.04
CA LYS A 171 -6.17 -23.42 -5.08
C LYS A 171 -6.95 -23.27 -3.77
N ALA A 172 -6.28 -23.46 -2.62
CA ALA A 172 -6.90 -23.28 -1.32
C ALA A 172 -7.29 -21.83 -1.05
N LEU A 173 -6.43 -20.87 -1.42
CA LEU A 173 -6.73 -19.44 -1.23
C LEU A 173 -7.89 -18.97 -2.13
N GLU A 174 -7.96 -19.45 -3.38
CA GLU A 174 -9.08 -19.18 -4.29
C GLU A 174 -10.39 -19.83 -3.81
N GLU A 175 -10.32 -20.99 -3.15
CA GLU A 175 -11.47 -21.66 -2.54
C GLU A 175 -12.01 -20.88 -1.34
N TYR A 176 -11.11 -20.37 -0.46
CA TYR A 176 -11.50 -19.74 0.80
C TYR A 176 -11.70 -18.23 0.70
N THR A 177 -11.46 -17.64 -0.47
CA THR A 177 -11.63 -16.20 -0.73
C THR A 177 -12.59 -16.02 -1.92
N ASP A 178 -13.66 -15.29 -1.67
CA ASP A 178 -14.64 -15.01 -2.71
C ASP A 178 -14.11 -13.97 -3.70
N LEU A 179 -13.41 -12.94 -3.21
CA LEU A 179 -12.89 -11.86 -4.02
C LEU A 179 -11.56 -11.32 -3.47
N PHE A 180 -10.57 -11.17 -4.35
CA PHE A 180 -9.34 -10.44 -4.07
C PHE A 180 -9.42 -9.02 -4.61
N LEU A 181 -8.99 -8.04 -3.81
CA LEU A 181 -8.98 -6.61 -4.15
C LEU A 181 -7.54 -6.09 -4.21
N PRO A 182 -6.82 -6.27 -5.34
CA PRO A 182 -5.54 -5.61 -5.55
C PRO A 182 -5.76 -4.10 -5.73
N PRO A 183 -4.90 -3.24 -5.17
CA PRO A 183 -5.02 -1.78 -5.32
C PRO A 183 -4.47 -1.25 -6.66
N SER A 184 -3.92 -2.12 -7.51
CA SER A 184 -3.40 -1.79 -8.84
C SER A 184 -3.60 -2.93 -9.83
N GLN A 185 -3.64 -2.60 -11.12
CA GLN A 185 -3.62 -3.58 -12.20
C GLN A 185 -2.31 -4.38 -12.17
N PHE A 186 -1.18 -3.72 -11.89
CA PHE A 186 0.12 -4.37 -11.70
C PHE A 186 0.06 -5.52 -10.68
N MET A 187 -0.60 -5.32 -9.55
CA MET A 187 -0.74 -6.36 -8.53
C MET A 187 -1.65 -7.49 -9.02
N MET A 188 -2.76 -7.17 -9.69
CA MET A 188 -3.64 -8.16 -10.30
C MET A 188 -2.88 -8.99 -11.33
N ASP A 189 -2.18 -8.34 -12.27
CA ASP A 189 -1.41 -9.01 -13.32
C ASP A 189 -0.32 -9.92 -12.74
N SER A 190 0.34 -9.48 -11.67
CA SER A 190 1.33 -10.30 -10.94
C SER A 190 0.71 -11.56 -10.34
N CYS A 191 -0.50 -11.47 -9.80
CA CYS A 191 -1.22 -12.64 -9.28
C CYS A 191 -1.67 -13.57 -10.40
N VAL A 192 -2.21 -13.04 -11.50
CA VAL A 192 -2.63 -13.81 -12.68
C VAL A 192 -1.43 -14.51 -13.32
N GLU A 193 -0.29 -13.83 -13.48
CA GLU A 193 0.96 -14.43 -13.93
C GLU A 193 1.44 -15.56 -12.98
N GLY A 194 1.20 -15.39 -11.68
CA GLY A 194 1.42 -16.43 -10.65
C GLY A 194 0.39 -17.58 -10.71
N GLY A 195 -0.54 -17.53 -11.68
CA GLY A 195 -1.51 -18.55 -12.03
C GLY A 195 -2.87 -18.45 -11.33
N TYR A 196 -3.17 -17.34 -10.64
CA TYR A 196 -4.51 -17.11 -10.07
C TYR A 196 -5.54 -16.81 -11.17
N SER A 197 -6.79 -17.17 -10.93
CA SER A 197 -7.91 -16.97 -11.84
C SER A 197 -8.34 -15.50 -11.86
N PRO A 198 -8.31 -14.81 -13.04
CA PRO A 198 -8.58 -13.38 -13.12
C PRO A 198 -10.00 -12.98 -12.67
N GLU A 199 -10.97 -13.87 -12.80
CA GLU A 199 -12.35 -13.66 -12.36
C GLU A 199 -12.49 -13.45 -10.85
N LYS A 200 -11.52 -13.90 -10.07
CA LYS A 200 -11.43 -13.72 -8.60
C LYS A 200 -10.96 -12.31 -8.19
N PHE A 201 -10.61 -11.44 -9.14
CA PHE A 201 -10.00 -10.14 -8.84
C PHE A 201 -10.85 -8.97 -9.30
N ARG A 202 -10.84 -7.90 -8.52
CA ARG A 202 -11.32 -6.57 -8.89
C ARG A 202 -10.32 -5.54 -8.39
N VAL A 203 -9.82 -4.71 -9.28
CA VAL A 203 -8.89 -3.62 -8.89
C VAL A 203 -9.68 -2.57 -8.11
N LEU A 204 -9.20 -2.26 -6.92
CA LEU A 204 -9.74 -1.21 -6.06
C LEU A 204 -8.59 -0.36 -5.50
N CYS A 205 -8.30 0.76 -6.17
CA CYS A 205 -7.26 1.70 -5.73
C CYS A 205 -7.47 2.14 -4.29
N ASN A 206 -6.39 2.43 -3.60
CA ASN A 206 -6.45 3.08 -2.30
C ASN A 206 -7.19 4.42 -2.37
N PHE A 207 -7.62 4.92 -1.24
CA PHE A 207 -8.34 6.18 -1.11
C PHE A 207 -7.71 7.08 -0.05
N ILE A 208 -8.12 8.33 -0.07
CA ILE A 208 -7.72 9.34 0.90
C ILE A 208 -8.92 9.83 1.70
N ASP A 209 -8.65 10.31 2.92
CA ASP A 209 -9.62 11.04 3.72
C ASP A 209 -9.73 12.48 3.18
N VAL A 210 -10.76 12.71 2.35
CA VAL A 210 -10.97 13.99 1.66
C VAL A 210 -11.25 15.14 2.63
N GLU A 211 -11.75 14.86 3.83
CA GLU A 211 -12.03 15.91 4.81
C GLU A 211 -10.76 16.64 5.21
N LYS A 212 -9.62 15.90 5.33
CA LYS A 212 -8.31 16.50 5.58
C LYS A 212 -7.79 17.38 4.44
N VAL A 213 -8.22 17.08 3.22
CA VAL A 213 -7.80 17.82 2.02
C VAL A 213 -8.79 18.93 1.69
N GLY A 214 -10.09 18.69 1.91
CA GLY A 214 -11.18 19.55 1.43
C GLY A 214 -11.32 20.88 2.16
N GLU A 215 -10.95 21.00 3.42
CA GLU A 215 -10.98 22.27 4.15
C GLU A 215 -9.94 23.27 3.63
N GLU A 216 -8.82 22.74 3.14
CA GLU A 216 -7.70 23.56 2.67
C GLU A 216 -7.79 23.94 1.18
N LEU A 217 -8.56 23.18 0.38
CA LEU A 217 -8.81 23.50 -1.02
C LEU A 217 -9.79 24.68 -1.22
N LYS A 218 -10.55 25.06 -0.20
CA LYS A 218 -11.71 25.95 -0.33
C LYS A 218 -11.39 27.42 -0.59
N ASN A 219 -10.18 27.91 -0.35
CA ASN A 219 -9.95 29.35 -0.22
C ASN A 219 -8.94 30.01 -1.16
N GLU A 220 -8.17 29.28 -2.01
CA GLU A 220 -7.14 29.89 -2.86
C GLU A 220 -6.96 29.15 -4.18
N ARG A 221 -6.67 29.88 -5.27
CA ARG A 221 -6.27 29.28 -6.54
C ARG A 221 -4.93 28.57 -6.38
N ILE A 222 -4.90 27.26 -6.63
CA ILE A 222 -3.71 26.43 -6.42
C ILE A 222 -2.51 26.95 -7.21
N LYS A 223 -2.73 27.49 -8.42
CA LYS A 223 -1.65 28.03 -9.28
C LYS A 223 -0.86 29.16 -8.61
N GLU A 224 -1.52 30.00 -7.82
CA GLU A 224 -0.91 31.16 -7.16
C GLU A 224 0.01 30.77 -6.00
N LEU A 225 -0.09 29.52 -5.50
CA LEU A 225 0.71 28.98 -4.41
C LEU A 225 2.02 28.32 -4.89
N LYS A 226 2.19 28.07 -6.19
CA LYS A 226 3.31 27.27 -6.73
C LYS A 226 4.64 28.01 -6.69
N GLY A 227 5.54 27.51 -5.83
CA GLY A 227 6.94 27.95 -5.77
C GLY A 227 7.82 27.30 -6.85
N ASP A 228 9.06 27.77 -6.97
CA ASP A 228 10.05 27.22 -7.92
C ASP A 228 10.88 26.10 -7.29
N TYR A 229 10.20 25.09 -6.74
CA TYR A 229 10.79 23.91 -6.13
C TYR A 229 9.95 22.66 -6.37
N TYR A 230 10.57 21.50 -6.19
CA TYR A 230 9.89 20.19 -6.20
C TYR A 230 10.19 19.39 -4.95
N VAL A 231 9.34 18.41 -4.63
CA VAL A 231 9.35 17.73 -3.34
C VAL A 231 9.49 16.22 -3.52
N TYR A 232 10.33 15.60 -2.70
CA TYR A 232 10.25 14.18 -2.38
C TYR A 232 9.55 14.01 -1.03
N LEU A 233 8.57 13.10 -0.96
CA LEU A 233 7.87 12.74 0.26
C LEU A 233 7.89 11.22 0.46
N GLY A 234 8.56 10.73 1.52
CA GLY A 234 8.59 9.32 1.82
C GLY A 234 9.77 8.88 2.69
N ARG A 235 9.89 7.58 2.90
CA ARG A 235 11.05 7.02 3.63
C ARG A 235 12.34 7.20 2.83
N VAL A 236 13.39 7.66 3.50
CA VAL A 236 14.72 7.86 2.91
C VAL A 236 15.52 6.56 3.05
N ASN A 237 15.35 5.65 2.07
CA ASN A 237 16.01 4.35 2.02
C ASN A 237 16.35 3.94 0.58
N GLU A 238 17.12 2.85 0.41
CA GLU A 238 17.63 2.41 -0.90
C GLU A 238 16.49 2.18 -1.92
N VAL A 239 15.46 1.44 -1.53
CA VAL A 239 14.40 1.03 -2.47
C VAL A 239 13.50 2.18 -2.94
N LYS A 240 13.55 3.33 -2.26
CA LYS A 240 12.79 4.52 -2.65
C LYS A 240 13.53 5.42 -3.66
N GLY A 241 14.76 5.06 -4.05
CA GLY A 241 15.51 5.74 -5.11
C GLY A 241 16.00 7.14 -4.77
N VAL A 242 16.08 7.49 -3.48
CA VAL A 242 16.48 8.85 -3.05
C VAL A 242 17.91 9.17 -3.44
N ARG A 243 18.81 8.16 -3.52
CA ARG A 243 20.18 8.36 -4.02
C ARG A 243 20.20 8.81 -5.47
N THR A 244 19.41 8.15 -6.33
CA THR A 244 19.28 8.51 -7.74
C THR A 244 18.71 9.93 -7.89
N LEU A 245 17.72 10.26 -7.06
CA LEU A 245 17.13 11.59 -7.01
C LEU A 245 18.16 12.66 -6.62
N CYS A 246 18.92 12.46 -5.53
CA CYS A 246 19.93 13.42 -5.10
C CYS A 246 21.05 13.60 -6.14
N LYS A 247 21.47 12.50 -6.81
CA LYS A 247 22.43 12.57 -7.91
C LYS A 247 21.92 13.40 -9.09
N ALA A 248 20.64 13.28 -9.43
CA ALA A 248 20.01 14.08 -10.48
C ALA A 248 19.89 15.56 -10.06
N ALA A 249 19.35 15.80 -8.86
CA ALA A 249 19.12 17.15 -8.32
C ALA A 249 20.38 17.99 -8.21
N ALA A 250 21.49 17.39 -7.75
CA ALA A 250 22.78 18.08 -7.61
C ALA A 250 23.37 18.59 -8.95
N GLN A 251 22.84 18.16 -10.08
CA GLN A 251 23.28 18.57 -11.43
C GLN A 251 22.34 19.60 -12.07
N LEU A 252 21.28 20.02 -11.36
CA LEU A 252 20.26 20.92 -11.85
C LEU A 252 20.22 22.20 -11.02
N ASP A 253 19.85 23.31 -11.65
CA ASP A 253 19.56 24.56 -10.96
C ASP A 253 18.07 24.62 -10.56
N LYS A 254 17.62 23.64 -9.77
CA LYS A 254 16.24 23.52 -9.30
C LYS A 254 16.22 23.00 -7.85
N LYS A 255 15.46 23.68 -7.02
CA LYS A 255 15.37 23.36 -5.58
C LYS A 255 14.59 22.08 -5.34
N LEU A 256 15.24 21.09 -4.73
CA LEU A 256 14.63 19.87 -4.19
C LEU A 256 14.46 19.99 -2.68
N ILE A 257 13.24 19.73 -2.19
CA ILE A 257 12.97 19.54 -0.76
C ILE A 257 12.72 18.06 -0.49
N VAL A 258 13.49 17.45 0.41
CA VAL A 258 13.39 16.05 0.81
C VAL A 258 12.70 15.96 2.17
N ILE A 259 11.49 15.41 2.20
CA ILE A 259 10.69 15.22 3.42
C ILE A 259 10.59 13.73 3.74
N GLY A 260 11.06 13.35 4.93
CA GLY A 260 10.98 12.00 5.45
C GLY A 260 12.21 11.60 6.24
N GLY A 261 12.09 10.49 6.96
CA GLY A 261 13.16 9.84 7.71
C GLY A 261 13.53 8.48 7.12
N GLY A 262 14.64 7.93 7.55
CA GLY A 262 15.09 6.60 7.14
C GLY A 262 16.59 6.41 7.30
N GLU A 263 17.04 5.18 7.04
CA GLU A 263 18.44 4.77 7.26
C GLU A 263 19.47 5.52 6.42
N LEU A 264 19.07 6.07 5.26
CA LEU A 264 19.98 6.83 4.39
C LEU A 264 20.02 8.35 4.69
N LEU A 265 19.13 8.87 5.54
CA LEU A 265 18.98 10.31 5.71
C LEU A 265 20.30 10.98 6.12
N SER A 266 20.94 10.50 7.19
CA SER A 266 22.17 11.10 7.71
C SER A 266 23.35 11.02 6.72
N GLU A 267 23.43 9.92 5.97
CA GLU A 267 24.46 9.75 4.94
C GLU A 267 24.24 10.74 3.79
N LEU A 268 23.00 10.89 3.31
CA LEU A 268 22.70 11.81 2.21
C LEU A 268 22.85 13.28 2.64
N GLN A 269 22.44 13.61 3.87
CA GLN A 269 22.68 14.95 4.43
C GLN A 269 24.17 15.31 4.43
N GLU A 270 25.05 14.41 4.86
CA GLU A 270 26.49 14.67 4.84
C GLU A 270 27.04 14.72 3.42
N ALA A 271 26.61 13.82 2.53
CA ALA A 271 27.08 13.77 1.15
C ALA A 271 26.72 15.02 0.32
N TYR A 272 25.60 15.66 0.64
CA TYR A 272 25.08 16.81 -0.09
C TYR A 272 25.00 18.10 0.75
N LYS A 273 25.76 18.19 1.87
CA LYS A 273 25.73 19.35 2.79
C LYS A 273 26.09 20.68 2.14
N ASP A 274 26.93 20.65 1.11
CA ASP A 274 27.39 21.84 0.37
C ASP A 274 26.58 22.07 -0.93
N CYS A 275 25.49 21.30 -1.15
CA CYS A 275 24.62 21.40 -2.32
C CYS A 275 23.41 22.28 -1.99
N GLU A 276 23.42 23.53 -2.39
CA GLU A 276 22.33 24.50 -2.11
C GLU A 276 20.99 24.09 -2.72
N GLN A 277 20.99 23.26 -3.77
CA GLN A 277 19.81 22.79 -4.46
C GLN A 277 19.03 21.72 -3.67
N ILE A 278 19.62 21.09 -2.64
CA ILE A 278 18.98 20.00 -1.91
C ILE A 278 18.79 20.38 -0.44
N GLU A 279 17.56 20.39 0.01
CA GLU A 279 17.20 20.65 1.40
C GLU A 279 16.52 19.42 2.04
N PHE A 280 17.05 18.95 3.18
CA PHE A 280 16.51 17.83 3.92
C PHE A 280 15.77 18.33 5.16
N MET A 281 14.44 18.17 5.19
CA MET A 281 13.59 18.62 6.31
C MET A 281 13.36 17.55 7.37
N GLY A 282 13.79 16.30 7.12
CA GLY A 282 13.54 15.20 8.04
C GLY A 282 12.07 14.76 8.06
N GLN A 283 11.69 14.05 9.12
CA GLN A 283 10.32 13.54 9.26
C GLN A 283 9.39 14.64 9.73
N MET A 284 8.27 14.81 9.04
CA MET A 284 7.24 15.81 9.30
C MET A 284 5.86 15.16 9.43
N GLN A 285 4.96 15.81 10.18
CA GLN A 285 3.55 15.41 10.27
C GLN A 285 2.74 16.00 9.10
N TRP A 286 1.54 15.47 8.87
CA TRP A 286 0.67 15.88 7.77
C TRP A 286 0.50 17.40 7.68
N GLY A 287 0.11 18.06 8.76
CA GLY A 287 -0.12 19.51 8.80
C GLY A 287 1.12 20.37 8.51
N GLU A 288 2.32 19.79 8.71
CA GLU A 288 3.60 20.49 8.46
C GLU A 288 4.04 20.35 7.00
N PHE A 289 3.97 19.14 6.43
CA PHE A 289 4.45 18.94 5.06
C PHE A 289 3.41 19.29 3.98
N MET A 290 2.14 19.28 4.30
CA MET A 290 1.08 19.50 3.33
C MET A 290 1.15 20.88 2.65
N PRO A 291 1.39 22.02 3.35
CA PRO A 291 1.59 23.31 2.66
C PRO A 291 2.79 23.29 1.72
N ILE A 292 3.88 22.62 2.09
CA ILE A 292 5.08 22.47 1.26
C ILE A 292 4.77 21.66 0.00
N LEU A 293 4.06 20.54 0.16
CA LEU A 293 3.65 19.69 -0.95
C LEU A 293 2.68 20.43 -1.90
N ARG A 294 1.70 21.15 -1.34
CA ARG A 294 0.74 21.94 -2.11
C ARG A 294 1.42 23.09 -2.88
N GLY A 295 2.44 23.71 -2.28
CA GLY A 295 3.23 24.78 -2.89
C GLY A 295 4.26 24.31 -3.92
N ALA A 296 4.59 23.03 -3.97
CA ALA A 296 5.57 22.50 -4.92
C ALA A 296 5.07 22.55 -6.39
N ARG A 297 5.99 22.74 -7.35
CA ARG A 297 5.67 22.58 -8.78
C ARG A 297 5.18 21.18 -9.07
N PHE A 298 5.83 20.16 -8.48
CA PHE A 298 5.46 18.75 -8.54
C PHE A 298 6.10 17.97 -7.40
N MET A 299 5.58 16.77 -7.15
CA MET A 299 6.21 15.76 -6.30
C MET A 299 6.98 14.76 -7.18
N VAL A 300 8.13 14.28 -6.70
CA VAL A 300 8.87 13.19 -7.35
C VAL A 300 8.82 11.92 -6.52
N LEU A 301 8.51 10.77 -7.16
CA LEU A 301 8.53 9.44 -6.56
C LEU A 301 9.50 8.55 -7.33
N PRO A 302 10.80 8.52 -6.95
CA PRO A 302 11.86 7.89 -7.73
C PRO A 302 12.07 6.41 -7.37
N ALA A 303 11.03 5.71 -6.98
CA ALA A 303 11.11 4.34 -6.49
C ALA A 303 11.90 3.40 -7.42
N GLU A 304 12.77 2.59 -6.83
CA GLU A 304 13.56 1.54 -7.50
C GLU A 304 13.06 0.13 -7.13
N TRP A 305 11.94 0.07 -6.46
CA TRP A 305 11.21 -1.16 -6.22
C TRP A 305 9.75 -1.02 -6.66
N SER A 306 9.09 -2.14 -6.88
CA SER A 306 7.69 -2.14 -7.35
C SER A 306 6.73 -1.70 -6.25
N GLU A 307 6.39 -0.42 -6.24
CA GLU A 307 5.28 0.11 -5.46
C GLU A 307 3.96 -0.44 -5.98
N ASN A 308 3.04 -0.75 -5.07
CA ASN A 308 1.74 -1.27 -5.46
C ASN A 308 0.78 -0.13 -5.84
N ASN A 309 0.41 0.70 -4.86
CA ASN A 309 -0.46 1.86 -5.07
C ASN A 309 -0.12 2.92 -4.02
N PRO A 310 0.91 3.73 -4.27
CA PRO A 310 1.47 4.65 -3.27
C PRO A 310 0.50 5.78 -2.94
N LEU A 311 0.10 5.87 -1.67
CA LEU A 311 -0.80 6.92 -1.15
C LEU A 311 -0.25 8.32 -1.39
N THR A 312 1.08 8.51 -1.33
CA THR A 312 1.72 9.81 -1.55
C THR A 312 1.42 10.41 -2.93
N VAL A 313 1.24 9.57 -3.96
CA VAL A 313 0.81 10.03 -5.29
C VAL A 313 -0.62 10.55 -5.24
N ILE A 314 -1.52 9.81 -4.60
CA ILE A 314 -2.93 10.19 -4.46
C ILE A 314 -3.05 11.47 -3.62
N GLU A 315 -2.30 11.56 -2.52
CA GLU A 315 -2.23 12.73 -1.64
C GLU A 315 -1.73 13.96 -2.41
N SER A 316 -0.64 13.81 -3.17
CA SER A 316 -0.07 14.89 -3.99
C SER A 316 -1.08 15.42 -5.02
N GLN A 317 -1.67 14.51 -5.81
CA GLN A 317 -2.65 14.90 -6.83
C GLN A 317 -3.91 15.52 -6.22
N SER A 318 -4.34 15.06 -5.05
CA SER A 318 -5.51 15.63 -4.36
C SER A 318 -5.28 17.05 -3.85
N LEU A 319 -4.03 17.43 -3.64
CA LEU A 319 -3.61 18.82 -3.35
C LEU A 319 -3.35 19.63 -4.64
N GLY A 320 -3.63 19.07 -5.81
CA GLY A 320 -3.37 19.69 -7.11
C GLY A 320 -1.89 19.70 -7.50
N THR A 321 -1.05 18.87 -6.87
CA THR A 321 0.37 18.80 -7.16
C THR A 321 0.65 17.61 -8.07
N PRO A 322 1.10 17.85 -9.33
CA PRO A 322 1.40 16.78 -10.27
C PRO A 322 2.58 15.91 -9.80
N VAL A 323 2.72 14.73 -10.38
CA VAL A 323 3.71 13.75 -9.92
C VAL A 323 4.65 13.34 -11.05
N LEU A 324 5.96 13.41 -10.79
CA LEU A 324 6.98 12.74 -11.60
C LEU A 324 7.27 11.36 -10.97
N GLY A 325 6.78 10.29 -11.58
CA GLY A 325 6.84 8.94 -11.03
C GLY A 325 7.78 8.01 -11.79
N ALA A 326 8.51 7.15 -11.07
CA ALA A 326 9.29 6.08 -11.70
C ALA A 326 8.36 5.08 -12.41
N ARG A 327 8.74 4.64 -13.62
CA ARG A 327 7.99 3.66 -14.41
C ARG A 327 8.24 2.25 -13.88
N ILE A 328 7.68 1.97 -12.69
CA ILE A 328 7.80 0.68 -12.00
C ILE A 328 6.56 0.40 -11.15
N GLY A 329 6.16 -0.87 -11.05
CA GLY A 329 5.00 -1.29 -10.26
C GLY A 329 3.70 -0.64 -10.72
N GLY A 330 2.86 -0.25 -9.77
CA GLY A 330 1.59 0.43 -10.00
C GLY A 330 1.68 1.96 -10.07
N ILE A 331 2.89 2.56 -9.99
CA ILE A 331 3.06 4.02 -10.06
C ILE A 331 2.50 4.60 -11.38
N PRO A 332 2.79 4.03 -12.57
CA PRO A 332 2.30 4.57 -13.82
C PRO A 332 0.76 4.59 -13.94
N GLU A 333 0.07 3.72 -13.23
CA GLU A 333 -1.40 3.64 -13.25
C GLU A 333 -2.09 4.85 -12.59
N LEU A 334 -1.35 5.57 -11.74
CA LEU A 334 -1.83 6.75 -11.04
C LEU A 334 -1.51 8.07 -11.76
N ILE A 335 -0.72 8.01 -12.85
CA ILE A 335 -0.23 9.19 -13.55
C ILE A 335 -0.77 9.21 -14.99
N GLU A 336 -1.55 10.23 -15.31
CA GLU A 336 -1.94 10.53 -16.68
C GLU A 336 -0.88 11.45 -17.28
N GLU A 337 -0.09 10.92 -18.25
CA GLU A 337 1.00 11.65 -18.88
C GLU A 337 0.56 13.04 -19.36
N GLU A 338 1.34 14.07 -19.01
CA GLU A 338 1.14 15.47 -19.31
C GLU A 338 -0.12 16.13 -18.71
N LYS A 339 -0.98 15.34 -18.05
CA LYS A 339 -2.19 15.86 -17.39
C LYS A 339 -2.02 15.92 -15.86
N SER A 340 -1.66 14.80 -15.22
CA SER A 340 -1.45 14.77 -13.78
C SER A 340 0.02 14.53 -13.38
N GLY A 341 0.91 14.46 -14.36
CA GLY A 341 2.33 14.27 -14.16
C GLY A 341 3.03 13.67 -15.37
N MET A 342 4.24 13.15 -15.13
CA MET A 342 5.03 12.42 -16.13
C MET A 342 5.68 11.21 -15.50
N THR A 343 6.12 10.27 -16.34
CA THR A 343 6.88 9.10 -15.87
C THR A 343 8.30 9.09 -16.42
N PHE A 344 9.22 8.47 -15.67
CA PHE A 344 10.61 8.29 -16.07
C PHE A 344 11.10 6.87 -15.81
N THR A 345 12.22 6.47 -16.40
CA THR A 345 12.83 5.15 -16.24
C THR A 345 13.43 5.00 -14.84
N SER A 346 12.92 4.05 -14.04
CA SER A 346 13.39 3.80 -12.68
C SER A 346 14.92 3.57 -12.63
N GLY A 347 15.60 4.26 -11.72
CA GLY A 347 17.05 4.18 -11.52
C GLY A 347 17.90 4.90 -12.56
N ASP A 348 17.30 5.52 -13.58
CA ASP A 348 18.01 6.28 -14.63
C ASP A 348 18.13 7.76 -14.25
N VAL A 349 19.35 8.18 -13.90
CA VAL A 349 19.64 9.57 -13.49
C VAL A 349 19.43 10.56 -14.63
N GLU A 350 19.82 10.20 -15.86
CA GLU A 350 19.72 11.13 -17.00
C GLU A 350 18.27 11.32 -17.46
N ASP A 351 17.49 10.25 -17.54
CA ASP A 351 16.05 10.34 -17.83
C ASP A 351 15.32 11.13 -16.74
N LEU A 352 15.69 10.92 -15.46
CA LEU A 352 15.12 11.68 -14.34
C LEU A 352 15.42 13.17 -14.44
N LYS A 353 16.65 13.57 -14.77
CA LYS A 353 17.05 14.98 -14.97
C LYS A 353 16.25 15.63 -16.09
N ASP A 354 16.20 14.95 -17.25
CA ASP A 354 15.44 15.44 -18.41
C ASP A 354 13.96 15.65 -18.07
N LYS A 355 13.37 14.69 -17.36
CA LYS A 355 11.96 14.79 -16.94
C LYS A 355 11.73 15.85 -15.85
N ILE A 356 12.66 16.07 -14.93
CA ILE A 356 12.57 17.17 -13.95
C ILE A 356 12.48 18.51 -14.69
N LEU A 357 13.35 18.75 -15.67
CA LEU A 357 13.32 19.99 -16.46
C LEU A 357 12.00 20.15 -17.23
N LYS A 358 11.53 19.07 -17.88
CA LYS A 358 10.23 19.08 -18.58
C LYS A 358 9.05 19.35 -17.66
N MET A 359 9.07 18.83 -16.43
CA MET A 359 8.03 19.10 -15.43
C MET A 359 7.98 20.61 -15.04
N PHE A 360 9.13 21.30 -15.01
CA PHE A 360 9.17 22.73 -14.75
C PHE A 360 8.68 23.58 -15.95
N GLU A 361 8.92 23.11 -17.17
CA GLU A 361 8.51 23.79 -18.42
C GLU A 361 7.02 23.58 -18.72
N HIS A 362 6.44 22.46 -18.29
CA HIS A 362 5.05 22.12 -18.60
C HIS A 362 4.06 22.90 -17.72
N GLU A 363 3.00 23.41 -18.36
CA GLU A 363 1.89 24.06 -17.66
C GLU A 363 0.80 23.04 -17.31
N PHE A 364 0.68 22.72 -16.02
CA PHE A 364 -0.36 21.85 -15.50
C PHE A 364 -1.62 22.63 -15.09
N ASP A 365 -2.78 22.03 -15.31
CA ASP A 365 -4.03 22.49 -14.70
C ASP A 365 -4.16 21.88 -13.30
N TYR A 366 -3.61 22.56 -12.30
CA TYR A 366 -3.56 22.09 -10.90
C TYR A 366 -4.95 21.88 -10.30
N ASP A 367 -5.94 22.71 -10.67
CA ASP A 367 -7.31 22.59 -10.18
C ASP A 367 -8.01 21.37 -10.77
N ALA A 368 -7.78 21.07 -12.05
CA ALA A 368 -8.26 19.86 -12.69
C ALA A 368 -7.62 18.59 -12.10
N ILE A 369 -6.32 18.62 -11.77
CA ILE A 369 -5.63 17.51 -11.08
C ILE A 369 -6.30 17.24 -9.73
N ALA A 370 -6.48 18.27 -8.90
CA ALA A 370 -7.11 18.13 -7.59
C ALA A 370 -8.52 17.56 -7.70
N LYS A 371 -9.34 18.14 -8.59
CA LYS A 371 -10.72 17.70 -8.81
C LYS A 371 -10.78 16.24 -9.25
N ASN A 372 -9.98 15.84 -10.24
CA ASN A 372 -9.95 14.46 -10.74
C ASN A 372 -9.52 13.49 -9.64
N ALA A 373 -8.48 13.82 -8.87
CA ALA A 373 -8.00 12.96 -7.79
C ALA A 373 -9.06 12.79 -6.68
N VAL A 374 -9.76 13.85 -6.29
CA VAL A 374 -10.85 13.79 -5.31
C VAL A 374 -12.01 12.93 -5.84
N GLU A 375 -12.42 13.10 -7.09
CA GLU A 375 -13.49 12.30 -7.69
C GLU A 375 -13.16 10.81 -7.76
N ARG A 376 -11.89 10.46 -8.03
CA ARG A 376 -11.45 9.06 -8.19
C ARG A 376 -11.11 8.37 -6.88
N TYR A 377 -10.52 9.09 -5.93
CA TYR A 377 -9.86 8.52 -4.75
C TYR A 377 -10.47 8.96 -3.43
N SER A 378 -11.63 9.65 -3.44
CA SER A 378 -12.34 9.99 -2.21
C SER A 378 -12.87 8.76 -1.48
N SER A 379 -13.07 8.88 -0.17
CA SER A 379 -13.70 7.86 0.66
C SER A 379 -15.10 7.48 0.15
N GLU A 380 -15.86 8.45 -0.42
CA GLU A 380 -17.17 8.21 -1.00
C GLU A 380 -17.10 7.35 -2.28
N ALA A 381 -16.18 7.66 -3.19
CA ALA A 381 -15.97 6.89 -4.41
C ALA A 381 -15.50 5.46 -4.09
N TYR A 382 -14.60 5.36 -3.11
CA TYR A 382 -14.11 4.08 -2.62
C TYR A 382 -15.23 3.25 -1.99
N TYR A 383 -16.02 3.86 -1.09
CA TYR A 383 -17.14 3.22 -0.41
C TYR A 383 -18.15 2.61 -1.39
N LYS A 384 -18.56 3.34 -2.42
CA LYS A 384 -19.50 2.85 -3.43
C LYS A 384 -18.99 1.56 -4.07
N ARG A 385 -17.76 1.54 -4.54
CA ARG A 385 -17.15 0.35 -5.16
C ARG A 385 -16.96 -0.80 -4.17
N LEU A 386 -16.56 -0.50 -2.93
CA LEU A 386 -16.38 -1.52 -1.90
C LEU A 386 -17.70 -2.21 -1.57
N MET A 387 -18.82 -1.46 -1.53
CA MET A 387 -20.15 -2.03 -1.27
C MET A 387 -20.65 -2.93 -2.39
N GLU A 388 -20.30 -2.65 -3.66
CA GLU A 388 -20.54 -3.57 -4.77
C GLU A 388 -19.84 -4.91 -4.55
N TYR A 389 -18.59 -4.87 -4.04
CA TYR A 389 -17.77 -6.06 -3.79
C TYR A 389 -18.14 -6.81 -2.49
N TYR A 390 -18.84 -6.17 -1.58
CA TYR A 390 -19.39 -6.81 -0.39
C TYR A 390 -20.74 -7.52 -0.63
N SER A 391 -21.34 -7.32 -1.80
CA SER A 391 -22.65 -7.92 -2.14
C SER A 391 -22.49 -9.08 -3.13
N PRO A 392 -22.75 -10.35 -2.72
CA PRO A 392 -22.70 -11.49 -3.63
C PRO A 392 -23.68 -11.39 -4.82
N SER A 393 -24.81 -10.69 -4.64
CA SER A 393 -25.81 -10.47 -5.68
C SER A 393 -25.36 -9.52 -6.78
N GLU A 394 -24.56 -8.49 -6.44
CA GLU A 394 -24.02 -7.57 -7.42
C GLU A 394 -22.89 -8.20 -8.25
N ILE A 395 -22.06 -9.07 -7.63
CA ILE A 395 -21.01 -9.78 -8.35
C ILE A 395 -21.55 -10.78 -9.38
N LYS A 396 -22.71 -11.40 -9.11
CA LYS A 396 -23.38 -12.25 -10.11
C LYS A 396 -23.83 -11.46 -11.34
N LYS A 397 -24.32 -10.23 -11.17
CA LYS A 397 -24.68 -9.32 -12.27
C LYS A 397 -23.48 -8.86 -13.12
N LEU A 398 -22.27 -8.85 -12.56
CA LEU A 398 -21.03 -8.47 -13.26
C LEU A 398 -20.41 -9.63 -14.06
N LYS A 399 -20.97 -10.85 -13.93
CA LYS A 399 -20.54 -12.05 -14.69
C LYS A 399 -21.42 -12.36 -15.88
N ASP A 400 -22.61 -11.79 -15.93
CA ASP A 400 -23.56 -11.83 -17.06
C ASP A 400 -23.38 -10.58 -17.96
#